data_73a9e525667953b606e953c8c696cfbc
#
_entry.id   73a9e525667953b606e953c8c696cfbc
#
_cell.length_a   1.000
_cell.length_b   1.000
_cell.length_c   1.000
_cell.angle_alpha   90.00
_cell.angle_beta   90.00
_cell.angle_gamma   90.00
#
_symmetry.space_group_name_H-M   'P 1'
#
loop_
_entity.id
_entity.type
_entity.pdbx_description
1 polymer ?
#
loop_
_entity_poly.entity_id
_entity_poly.type
_entity_poly.pdbx_seq_one_letter_code
_entity_poly.pdbx_strand_id
1 'polypeptide(L)'
;MLVRFENVGLRYGVGTELLRDLTFDIAPSSFQFLSGPSGSGKTTLLRMMLANLKPTRGMVQVFGQDVARMDKDQMTAVRRKIGIVLQDFRLLDHLTTYENVALPLRVQGQNEDSYRAEVIELLRWVGLGDRMHVPPVILSGGEKQRAAIARALIVRPQLLLADEPTGNVDPALAKRLVRLFIELNKLGTAIVMATHDWALMEQIPERRLVLTEGRLRIEE
;
A
#
# COMPACT_ATOMS: atom_id res chain seq x y z
N MET A 1 1.93 16.31 -7.91
CA MET A 1 1.00 15.17 -7.77
C MET A 1 1.77 13.89 -7.83
N LEU A 2 1.52 12.95 -6.90
CA LEU A 2 2.10 11.60 -6.97
C LEU A 2 1.26 10.68 -7.84
N VAL A 3 -0.07 10.74 -7.69
CA VAL A 3 -1.02 9.97 -8.49
C VAL A 3 -2.11 10.90 -9.00
N ARG A 4 -2.55 10.70 -10.26
CA ARG A 4 -3.63 11.46 -10.87
C ARG A 4 -4.50 10.54 -11.72
N PHE A 5 -5.79 10.60 -11.50
CA PHE A 5 -6.82 9.91 -12.25
C PHE A 5 -7.64 10.95 -13.01
N GLU A 6 -7.83 10.76 -14.32
CA GLU A 6 -8.63 11.64 -15.17
C GLU A 6 -9.64 10.81 -15.95
N ASN A 7 -10.91 10.94 -15.60
CA ASN A 7 -12.04 10.26 -16.26
C ASN A 7 -11.82 8.75 -16.46
N VAL A 8 -11.27 8.10 -15.43
CA VAL A 8 -10.84 6.70 -15.49
C VAL A 8 -12.02 5.77 -15.38
N GLY A 9 -12.10 4.84 -16.31
CA GLY A 9 -12.98 3.67 -16.28
C GLY A 9 -12.16 2.38 -16.33
N LEU A 10 -12.68 1.35 -15.68
CA LEU A 10 -12.12 0.01 -15.73
C LEU A 10 -13.23 -1.04 -15.85
N ARG A 11 -13.05 -1.97 -16.79
CA ARG A 11 -13.84 -3.20 -16.89
C ARG A 11 -12.93 -4.41 -17.04
N TYR A 12 -13.37 -5.54 -16.55
CA TYR A 12 -12.75 -6.84 -16.81
C TYR A 12 -13.50 -7.55 -17.93
N GLY A 13 -12.80 -7.87 -19.00
CA GLY A 13 -13.39 -8.53 -20.19
C GLY A 13 -14.47 -7.67 -20.87
N VAL A 14 -15.58 -8.29 -21.29
CA VAL A 14 -16.70 -7.64 -22.00
C VAL A 14 -17.86 -7.20 -21.08
N GLY A 15 -17.68 -7.28 -19.77
CA GLY A 15 -18.69 -6.92 -18.77
C GLY A 15 -18.91 -5.42 -18.59
N THR A 16 -19.74 -5.06 -17.61
CA THR A 16 -19.95 -3.67 -17.18
C THR A 16 -18.69 -3.08 -16.53
N GLU A 17 -18.53 -1.77 -16.62
CA GLU A 17 -17.41 -1.09 -15.92
C GLU A 17 -17.52 -1.28 -14.40
N LEU A 18 -16.46 -1.80 -13.80
CA LEU A 18 -16.30 -1.90 -12.35
C LEU A 18 -16.02 -0.53 -11.72
N LEU A 19 -15.20 0.28 -12.39
CA LEU A 19 -14.88 1.65 -12.00
C LEU A 19 -15.30 2.60 -13.09
N ARG A 20 -15.91 3.75 -12.72
CA ARG A 20 -16.56 4.67 -13.67
C ARG A 20 -16.21 6.11 -13.34
N ASP A 21 -15.75 6.84 -14.35
CA ASP A 21 -15.58 8.29 -14.32
C ASP A 21 -14.76 8.80 -13.12
N LEU A 22 -13.72 8.05 -12.72
CA LEU A 22 -12.91 8.43 -11.58
C LEU A 22 -11.99 9.58 -11.93
N THR A 23 -12.12 10.70 -11.20
CA THR A 23 -11.26 11.89 -11.33
C THR A 23 -10.88 12.36 -9.93
N PHE A 24 -9.61 12.21 -9.57
CA PHE A 24 -9.04 12.62 -8.29
C PHE A 24 -7.51 12.57 -8.33
N ASP A 25 -6.89 13.05 -7.27
CA ASP A 25 -5.44 13.08 -7.15
C ASP A 25 -4.96 12.72 -5.73
N ILE A 26 -3.71 12.27 -5.66
CA ILE A 26 -2.95 12.06 -4.43
C ILE A 26 -1.78 13.04 -4.45
N ALA A 27 -1.78 13.99 -3.52
CA ALA A 27 -0.69 14.94 -3.36
C ALA A 27 0.51 14.31 -2.61
N PRO A 28 1.74 14.86 -2.77
CA PRO A 28 2.84 14.51 -1.88
C PRO A 28 2.46 14.77 -0.42
N SER A 29 2.93 13.93 0.48
CA SER A 29 2.73 14.04 1.92
C SER A 29 1.24 14.11 2.36
N SER A 30 0.29 13.68 1.50
CA SER A 30 -1.12 13.59 1.89
C SER A 30 -1.41 12.26 2.57
N PHE A 31 -2.35 12.26 3.50
CA PHE A 31 -2.96 11.06 4.04
C PHE A 31 -4.39 10.97 3.53
N GLN A 32 -4.81 9.85 2.97
CA GLN A 32 -6.16 9.67 2.47
C GLN A 32 -6.69 8.28 2.82
N PHE A 33 -7.92 8.23 3.29
CA PHE A 33 -8.64 6.98 3.42
C PHE A 33 -9.33 6.62 2.11
N LEU A 34 -9.32 5.34 1.76
CA LEU A 34 -10.13 4.77 0.69
C LEU A 34 -11.18 3.85 1.32
N SER A 35 -12.42 4.30 1.37
CA SER A 35 -13.52 3.55 1.97
C SER A 35 -14.54 3.10 0.94
N GLY A 36 -15.44 2.22 1.36
CA GLY A 36 -16.51 1.68 0.54
C GLY A 36 -16.82 0.23 0.87
N PRO A 37 -17.97 -0.29 0.44
CA PRO A 37 -18.38 -1.67 0.72
C PRO A 37 -17.39 -2.71 0.16
N SER A 38 -17.47 -3.94 0.66
CA SER A 38 -16.71 -5.05 0.07
C SER A 38 -17.08 -5.22 -1.39
N GLY A 39 -16.10 -5.47 -2.25
CA GLY A 39 -16.31 -5.60 -3.70
C GLY A 39 -16.48 -4.29 -4.47
N SER A 40 -16.45 -3.10 -3.83
CA SER A 40 -16.58 -1.82 -4.53
C SER A 40 -15.45 -1.50 -5.51
N GLY A 41 -14.30 -2.22 -5.43
CA GLY A 41 -13.16 -2.00 -6.31
C GLY A 41 -11.95 -1.32 -5.63
N LYS A 42 -11.91 -1.20 -4.30
CA LYS A 42 -10.78 -0.59 -3.55
C LYS A 42 -9.43 -1.21 -3.92
N THR A 43 -9.31 -2.53 -3.82
CA THR A 43 -8.08 -3.25 -4.20
C THR A 43 -7.73 -3.04 -5.68
N THR A 44 -8.73 -2.96 -6.56
CA THR A 44 -8.53 -2.66 -7.99
C THR A 44 -7.96 -1.26 -8.19
N LEU A 45 -8.48 -0.28 -7.46
CA LEU A 45 -7.98 1.10 -7.48
C LEU A 45 -6.53 1.17 -6.99
N LEU A 46 -6.21 0.50 -5.88
CA LEU A 46 -4.83 0.40 -5.37
C LEU A 46 -3.88 -0.27 -6.39
N ARG A 47 -4.35 -1.29 -7.13
CA ARG A 47 -3.55 -1.93 -8.20
C ARG A 47 -3.25 -0.98 -9.36
N MET A 48 -4.15 -0.06 -9.70
CA MET A 48 -3.88 0.97 -10.72
C MET A 48 -2.87 1.99 -10.21
N MET A 49 -2.98 2.44 -8.94
CA MET A 49 -1.98 3.32 -8.31
C MET A 49 -0.58 2.66 -8.26
N LEU A 50 -0.51 1.33 -8.10
CA LEU A 50 0.73 0.55 -8.15
C LEU A 50 1.28 0.37 -9.57
N ALA A 51 0.64 0.94 -10.60
CA ALA A 51 0.94 0.69 -12.01
C ALA A 51 0.93 -0.82 -12.38
N ASN A 52 0.08 -1.62 -11.71
CA ASN A 52 -0.08 -3.07 -11.94
C ASN A 52 -1.33 -3.41 -12.77
N LEU A 53 -2.16 -2.42 -13.03
CA LEU A 53 -3.37 -2.55 -13.81
C LEU A 53 -3.56 -1.26 -14.63
N LYS A 54 -3.75 -1.42 -15.93
CA LYS A 54 -4.01 -0.30 -16.85
C LYS A 54 -5.51 0.00 -16.88
N PRO A 55 -5.91 1.28 -16.97
CA PRO A 55 -7.31 1.64 -17.18
C PRO A 55 -7.80 1.17 -18.55
N THR A 56 -9.10 0.93 -18.69
CA THR A 56 -9.73 0.68 -20.01
C THR A 56 -10.15 1.97 -20.69
N ARG A 57 -10.31 3.05 -19.93
CA ARG A 57 -10.65 4.40 -20.41
C ARG A 57 -10.06 5.44 -19.46
N GLY A 58 -9.79 6.64 -19.98
CA GLY A 58 -9.20 7.73 -19.22
C GLY A 58 -7.70 7.58 -19.02
N MET A 59 -7.14 8.34 -18.10
CA MET A 59 -5.70 8.42 -17.87
C MET A 59 -5.37 8.24 -16.38
N VAL A 60 -4.40 7.36 -16.10
CA VAL A 60 -3.79 7.23 -14.77
C VAL A 60 -2.33 7.62 -14.87
N GLN A 61 -1.93 8.65 -14.13
CA GLN A 61 -0.53 9.02 -13.98
C GLN A 61 -0.03 8.65 -12.58
N VAL A 62 1.17 8.08 -12.51
CA VAL A 62 1.88 7.77 -11.26
C VAL A 62 3.28 8.36 -11.36
N PHE A 63 3.64 9.23 -10.42
CA PHE A 63 4.86 10.04 -10.45
C PHE A 63 5.07 10.76 -11.78
N GLY A 64 3.99 11.31 -12.36
CA GLY A 64 4.00 12.06 -13.62
C GLY A 64 4.07 11.20 -14.89
N GLN A 65 4.08 9.87 -14.78
CA GLN A 65 4.13 8.95 -15.92
C GLN A 65 2.78 8.30 -16.18
N ASP A 66 2.32 8.25 -17.43
CA ASP A 66 1.07 7.59 -17.84
C ASP A 66 1.22 6.06 -17.78
N VAL A 67 0.48 5.41 -16.88
CA VAL A 67 0.50 3.96 -16.66
C VAL A 67 0.22 3.15 -17.94
N ALA A 68 -0.63 3.68 -18.84
CA ALA A 68 -0.96 3.00 -20.09
C ALA A 68 0.23 2.92 -21.05
N ARG A 69 1.15 3.90 -20.99
CA ARG A 69 2.30 4.06 -21.88
C ARG A 69 3.63 3.58 -21.31
N MET A 70 3.68 3.28 -20.00
CA MET A 70 4.90 2.78 -19.37
C MET A 70 5.36 1.48 -19.99
N ASP A 71 6.66 1.38 -20.25
CA ASP A 71 7.36 0.12 -20.48
C ASP A 71 7.65 -0.62 -19.15
N LYS A 72 8.28 -1.80 -19.23
CA LYS A 72 8.56 -2.65 -18.05
C LYS A 72 9.54 -1.98 -17.08
N ASP A 73 10.54 -1.27 -17.59
CA ASP A 73 11.58 -0.64 -16.78
C ASP A 73 11.02 0.57 -16.05
N GLN A 74 10.22 1.37 -16.72
CA GLN A 74 9.50 2.49 -16.13
C GLN A 74 8.51 2.02 -15.05
N MET A 75 7.73 0.95 -15.29
CA MET A 75 6.87 0.35 -14.28
C MET A 75 7.67 -0.10 -13.06
N THR A 76 8.83 -0.72 -13.26
CA THR A 76 9.69 -1.18 -12.18
C THR A 76 10.25 0.00 -11.38
N ALA A 77 10.70 1.05 -12.05
CA ALA A 77 11.20 2.28 -11.41
C ALA A 77 10.11 2.99 -10.58
N VAL A 78 8.88 3.03 -11.09
CA VAL A 78 7.72 3.58 -10.38
C VAL A 78 7.40 2.75 -9.13
N ARG A 79 7.31 1.41 -9.25
CA ARG A 79 6.97 0.51 -8.14
C ARG A 79 8.00 0.53 -7.01
N ARG A 80 9.28 0.77 -7.31
CA ARG A 80 10.33 0.91 -6.29
C ARG A 80 10.13 2.10 -5.34
N LYS A 81 9.33 3.09 -5.75
CA LYS A 81 8.97 4.26 -4.92
C LYS A 81 7.69 4.04 -4.10
N ILE A 82 7.03 2.89 -4.28
CA ILE A 82 5.74 2.58 -3.65
C ILE A 82 5.93 1.43 -2.67
N GLY A 83 5.57 1.66 -1.41
CA GLY A 83 5.36 0.60 -0.43
C GLY A 83 3.94 0.06 -0.56
N ILE A 84 3.77 -1.26 -0.50
CA ILE A 84 2.43 -1.86 -0.54
C ILE A 84 2.25 -2.87 0.58
N VAL A 85 1.13 -2.73 1.30
CA VAL A 85 0.63 -3.68 2.29
C VAL A 85 -0.66 -4.26 1.74
N LEU A 86 -0.67 -5.55 1.42
CA LEU A 86 -1.83 -6.25 0.88
C LEU A 86 -2.53 -7.06 1.96
N GLN A 87 -3.83 -7.25 1.82
CA GLN A 87 -4.66 -8.02 2.73
C GLN A 87 -4.20 -9.48 2.88
N ASP A 88 -3.68 -10.09 1.81
CA ASP A 88 -3.15 -11.46 1.75
C ASP A 88 -1.64 -11.55 2.10
N PHE A 89 -1.04 -10.48 2.64
CA PHE A 89 0.35 -10.31 3.05
C PHE A 89 1.40 -10.58 1.97
N ARG A 90 1.23 -11.60 1.16
CA ARG A 90 2.14 -12.07 0.08
C ARG A 90 3.60 -12.18 0.54
N LEU A 91 3.80 -12.74 1.72
CA LEU A 91 5.11 -13.13 2.17
C LEU A 91 5.55 -14.41 1.41
N LEU A 92 6.84 -14.54 1.17
CA LEU A 92 7.41 -15.71 0.50
C LEU A 92 7.76 -16.77 1.56
N ASP A 93 7.08 -17.91 1.54
CA ASP A 93 7.16 -18.93 2.56
C ASP A 93 8.52 -19.65 2.64
N HIS A 94 9.29 -19.62 1.55
CA HIS A 94 10.65 -20.18 1.47
C HIS A 94 11.73 -19.23 1.99
N LEU A 95 11.38 -17.99 2.36
CA LEU A 95 12.28 -17.01 2.95
C LEU A 95 11.94 -16.83 4.43
N THR A 96 12.96 -16.51 5.23
CA THR A 96 12.77 -16.09 6.62
C THR A 96 12.01 -14.75 6.68
N THR A 97 11.53 -14.35 7.87
CA THR A 97 10.93 -13.05 8.11
C THR A 97 11.91 -11.91 7.79
N TYR A 98 13.18 -12.05 8.18
CA TYR A 98 14.24 -11.11 7.83
C TYR A 98 14.41 -10.96 6.31
N GLU A 99 14.54 -12.08 5.60
CA GLU A 99 14.71 -12.08 4.15
C GLU A 99 13.50 -11.51 3.41
N ASN A 100 12.27 -11.77 3.91
CA ASN A 100 11.07 -11.15 3.36
C ASN A 100 11.10 -9.61 3.48
N VAL A 101 11.52 -9.09 4.64
CA VAL A 101 11.62 -7.64 4.85
C VAL A 101 12.76 -7.04 4.03
N ALA A 102 13.90 -7.73 3.94
CA ALA A 102 15.06 -7.30 3.16
C ALA A 102 14.86 -7.41 1.63
N LEU A 103 13.89 -8.21 1.18
CA LEU A 103 13.70 -8.55 -0.24
C LEU A 103 13.67 -7.34 -1.18
N PRO A 104 12.95 -6.25 -0.90
CA PRO A 104 12.95 -5.09 -1.78
C PRO A 104 14.32 -4.44 -1.97
N LEU A 105 15.16 -4.43 -0.93
CA LEU A 105 16.52 -3.88 -0.99
C LEU A 105 17.44 -4.79 -1.81
N ARG A 106 17.31 -6.12 -1.64
CA ARG A 106 18.03 -7.11 -2.45
C ARG A 106 17.68 -7.00 -3.93
N VAL A 107 16.40 -6.84 -4.26
CA VAL A 107 15.92 -6.65 -5.65
C VAL A 107 16.45 -5.32 -6.25
N GLN A 108 16.73 -4.33 -5.41
CA GLN A 108 17.37 -3.09 -5.84
C GLN A 108 18.91 -3.23 -6.01
N GLY A 109 19.47 -4.39 -5.72
CA GLY A 109 20.90 -4.66 -5.86
C GLY A 109 21.76 -4.13 -4.70
N GLN A 110 21.16 -3.79 -3.56
CA GLN A 110 21.91 -3.34 -2.39
C GLN A 110 22.67 -4.51 -1.74
N ASN A 111 23.86 -4.20 -1.19
CA ASN A 111 24.63 -5.17 -0.43
C ASN A 111 24.00 -5.37 0.95
N GLU A 112 23.98 -6.61 1.44
CA GLU A 112 23.38 -6.95 2.73
C GLU A 112 24.00 -6.18 3.89
N ASP A 113 25.30 -6.00 3.88
CA ASP A 113 26.00 -5.25 4.94
C ASP A 113 25.53 -3.80 5.07
N SER A 114 25.01 -3.21 3.97
CA SER A 114 24.51 -1.83 3.96
C SER A 114 23.12 -1.68 4.61
N TYR A 115 22.28 -2.72 4.63
CA TYR A 115 20.92 -2.64 5.14
C TYR A 115 20.64 -3.56 6.34
N ARG A 116 21.55 -4.47 6.70
CA ARG A 116 21.33 -5.46 7.77
C ARG A 116 20.89 -4.81 9.08
N ALA A 117 21.58 -3.77 9.51
CA ALA A 117 21.25 -3.08 10.75
C ALA A 117 19.84 -2.46 10.72
N GLU A 118 19.47 -1.82 9.61
CA GLU A 118 18.18 -1.17 9.42
C GLU A 118 17.03 -2.20 9.41
N VAL A 119 17.20 -3.34 8.73
CA VAL A 119 16.21 -4.42 8.71
C VAL A 119 15.98 -4.99 10.11
N ILE A 120 17.07 -5.24 10.87
CA ILE A 120 16.99 -5.75 12.25
C ILE A 120 16.27 -4.74 13.15
N GLU A 121 16.62 -3.46 13.06
CA GLU A 121 15.99 -2.39 13.83
C GLU A 121 14.51 -2.28 13.54
N LEU A 122 14.12 -2.29 12.26
CA LEU A 122 12.71 -2.24 11.84
C LEU A 122 11.93 -3.47 12.32
N LEU A 123 12.52 -4.67 12.25
CA LEU A 123 11.89 -5.90 12.76
C LEU A 123 11.69 -5.84 14.29
N ARG A 124 12.64 -5.34 15.03
CA ARG A 124 12.50 -5.10 16.47
C ARG A 124 11.41 -4.08 16.77
N TRP A 125 11.39 -3.01 16.00
CA TRP A 125 10.38 -1.95 16.16
C TRP A 125 8.96 -2.44 15.91
N VAL A 126 8.72 -3.31 14.90
CA VAL A 126 7.40 -3.95 14.68
C VAL A 126 7.14 -5.13 15.62
N GLY A 127 8.03 -5.43 16.58
CA GLY A 127 7.88 -6.52 17.54
C GLY A 127 8.09 -7.91 16.96
N LEU A 128 9.00 -8.03 15.99
CA LEU A 128 9.38 -9.30 15.34
C LEU A 128 10.87 -9.63 15.52
N GLY A 129 11.56 -9.00 16.49
CA GLY A 129 12.96 -9.25 16.77
C GLY A 129 13.30 -10.72 17.00
N ASP A 130 12.47 -11.43 17.78
CA ASP A 130 12.66 -12.86 18.08
C ASP A 130 12.11 -13.79 17.01
N ARG A 131 11.49 -13.22 15.96
CA ARG A 131 10.88 -13.95 14.84
C ARG A 131 11.61 -13.76 13.51
N MET A 132 12.73 -13.03 13.51
CA MET A 132 13.42 -12.67 12.25
C MET A 132 13.95 -13.88 11.47
N HIS A 133 14.27 -14.99 12.15
CA HIS A 133 14.87 -16.18 11.51
C HIS A 133 13.87 -17.29 11.19
N VAL A 134 12.56 -17.07 11.44
CA VAL A 134 11.53 -18.08 11.13
C VAL A 134 10.81 -17.76 9.82
N PRO A 135 10.35 -18.77 9.07
CA PRO A 135 9.56 -18.56 7.85
C PRO A 135 8.13 -18.11 8.16
N PRO A 136 7.44 -17.43 7.23
CA PRO A 136 6.09 -16.93 7.40
C PRO A 136 5.05 -17.97 7.82
N VAL A 137 5.22 -19.23 7.44
CA VAL A 137 4.28 -20.31 7.78
C VAL A 137 4.13 -20.53 9.29
N ILE A 138 5.17 -20.16 10.08
CA ILE A 138 5.17 -20.27 11.55
C ILE A 138 4.55 -19.03 12.22
N LEU A 139 4.46 -17.91 11.49
CA LEU A 139 3.95 -16.66 12.01
C LEU A 139 2.42 -16.69 12.15
N SER A 140 1.91 -16.10 13.24
CA SER A 140 0.49 -15.76 13.36
C SER A 140 0.06 -14.73 12.32
N GLY A 141 -1.26 -14.56 12.10
CA GLY A 141 -1.80 -13.57 11.17
C GLY A 141 -1.31 -12.15 11.47
N GLY A 142 -1.32 -11.74 12.73
CA GLY A 142 -0.81 -10.43 13.15
C GLY A 142 0.71 -10.28 12.97
N GLU A 143 1.50 -11.34 13.15
CA GLU A 143 2.95 -11.32 12.87
C GLU A 143 3.21 -11.21 11.37
N LYS A 144 2.47 -11.93 10.51
CA LYS A 144 2.53 -11.78 9.05
C LYS A 144 2.19 -10.36 8.60
N GLN A 145 1.16 -9.77 9.19
CA GLN A 145 0.78 -8.38 8.91
C GLN A 145 1.93 -7.42 9.21
N ARG A 146 2.56 -7.54 10.41
CA ARG A 146 3.70 -6.70 10.80
C ARG A 146 4.91 -6.90 9.87
N ALA A 147 5.20 -8.13 9.47
CA ALA A 147 6.26 -8.41 8.51
C ALA A 147 5.98 -7.79 7.13
N ALA A 148 4.74 -7.85 6.64
CA ALA A 148 4.34 -7.22 5.39
C ALA A 148 4.46 -5.69 5.45
N ILE A 149 4.09 -5.08 6.58
CA ILE A 149 4.25 -3.65 6.82
C ILE A 149 5.74 -3.27 6.84
N ALA A 150 6.57 -4.00 7.60
CA ALA A 150 8.00 -3.76 7.64
C ALA A 150 8.63 -3.86 6.23
N ARG A 151 8.26 -4.87 5.43
CA ARG A 151 8.70 -5.00 4.05
C ARG A 151 8.29 -3.81 3.18
N ALA A 152 7.10 -3.25 3.38
CA ALA A 152 6.64 -2.09 2.63
C ALA A 152 7.38 -0.81 3.01
N LEU A 153 7.85 -0.71 4.25
CA LEU A 153 8.47 0.50 4.80
C LEU A 153 9.98 0.56 4.62
N ILE A 154 10.66 -0.60 4.52
CA ILE A 154 12.13 -0.66 4.48
C ILE A 154 12.73 0.13 3.31
N VAL A 155 11.99 0.32 2.23
CA VAL A 155 12.42 1.11 1.06
C VAL A 155 12.20 2.61 1.22
N ARG A 156 11.67 3.08 2.36
CA ARG A 156 11.31 4.48 2.61
C ARG A 156 10.47 5.06 1.46
N PRO A 157 9.26 4.52 1.23
CA PRO A 157 8.48 4.82 0.03
C PRO A 157 8.01 6.28 0.00
N GLN A 158 7.86 6.83 -1.21
CA GLN A 158 7.21 8.14 -1.41
C GLN A 158 5.68 8.03 -1.31
N LEU A 159 5.12 6.85 -1.63
CA LEU A 159 3.71 6.52 -1.53
C LEU A 159 3.54 5.17 -0.85
N LEU A 160 2.77 5.10 0.22
CA LEU A 160 2.36 3.86 0.88
C LEU A 160 0.90 3.56 0.53
N LEU A 161 0.68 2.40 -0.07
CA LEU A 161 -0.64 1.85 -0.35
C LEU A 161 -0.92 0.72 0.65
N ALA A 162 -1.96 0.83 1.45
CA ALA A 162 -2.31 -0.18 2.44
C ALA A 162 -3.75 -0.65 2.24
N ASP A 163 -3.92 -1.96 2.01
CA ASP A 163 -5.23 -2.61 1.84
C ASP A 163 -5.58 -3.37 3.12
N GLU A 164 -6.53 -2.83 3.90
CA GLU A 164 -6.99 -3.35 5.19
C GLU A 164 -5.84 -3.66 6.19
N PRO A 165 -4.91 -2.71 6.44
CA PRO A 165 -3.69 -3.00 7.20
C PRO A 165 -3.94 -3.31 8.68
N THR A 166 -5.15 -3.06 9.19
CA THR A 166 -5.54 -3.28 10.60
C THR A 166 -6.52 -4.43 10.78
N GLY A 167 -6.99 -5.07 9.71
CA GLY A 167 -8.07 -6.05 9.74
C GLY A 167 -7.75 -7.37 10.46
N ASN A 168 -6.47 -7.72 10.61
CA ASN A 168 -6.02 -8.99 11.19
C ASN A 168 -5.18 -8.83 12.46
N VAL A 169 -5.27 -7.68 13.12
CA VAL A 169 -4.49 -7.37 14.33
C VAL A 169 -5.40 -6.94 15.46
N ASP A 170 -4.93 -7.11 16.70
CA ASP A 170 -5.67 -6.64 17.86
C ASP A 170 -5.80 -5.10 17.89
N PRO A 171 -6.80 -4.55 18.61
CA PRO A 171 -7.05 -3.09 18.60
C PRO A 171 -5.89 -2.24 19.13
N ALA A 172 -5.07 -2.75 20.05
CA ALA A 172 -3.93 -2.01 20.59
C ALA A 172 -2.84 -1.90 19.52
N LEU A 173 -2.59 -2.98 18.80
CA LEU A 173 -1.66 -3.00 17.67
C LEU A 173 -2.16 -2.17 16.48
N ALA A 174 -3.46 -2.24 16.16
CA ALA A 174 -4.07 -1.40 15.12
C ALA A 174 -3.79 0.09 15.38
N LYS A 175 -4.00 0.57 16.62
CA LYS A 175 -3.68 1.95 17.02
C LYS A 175 -2.20 2.28 16.85
N ARG A 176 -1.30 1.36 17.18
CA ARG A 176 0.16 1.57 17.01
C ARG A 176 0.54 1.68 15.53
N LEU A 177 -0.02 0.81 14.68
CA LEU A 177 0.22 0.85 13.22
C LEU A 177 -0.28 2.15 12.59
N VAL A 178 -1.45 2.60 12.98
CA VAL A 178 -1.99 3.88 12.50
C VAL A 178 -1.13 5.06 12.94
N ARG A 179 -0.69 5.09 14.19
CA ARG A 179 0.26 6.12 14.66
C ARG A 179 1.56 6.11 13.85
N LEU A 180 2.07 4.91 13.51
CA LEU A 180 3.22 4.79 12.60
C LEU A 180 2.94 5.44 11.25
N PHE A 181 1.80 5.14 10.64
CA PHE A 181 1.46 5.73 9.34
C PHE A 181 1.36 7.26 9.43
N ILE A 182 0.77 7.79 10.51
CA ILE A 182 0.74 9.23 10.75
C ILE A 182 2.16 9.82 10.85
N GLU A 183 3.06 9.19 11.60
CA GLU A 183 4.45 9.67 11.72
C GLU A 183 5.20 9.58 10.38
N LEU A 184 5.02 8.52 9.61
CA LEU A 184 5.58 8.41 8.26
C LEU A 184 5.04 9.49 7.31
N ASN A 185 3.75 9.83 7.44
CA ASN A 185 3.15 10.90 6.66
C ASN A 185 3.77 12.27 7.01
N LYS A 186 3.97 12.55 8.30
CA LYS A 186 4.69 13.78 8.75
C LYS A 186 6.13 13.85 8.21
N LEU A 187 6.77 12.71 7.97
CA LEU A 187 8.10 12.61 7.35
C LEU A 187 8.07 12.72 5.82
N GLY A 188 6.90 12.92 5.22
CA GLY A 188 6.74 13.20 3.79
C GLY A 188 6.22 12.03 2.94
N THR A 189 5.99 10.85 3.51
CA THR A 189 5.37 9.73 2.79
C THR A 189 3.89 10.02 2.56
N ALA A 190 3.42 9.99 1.32
CA ALA A 190 1.98 10.01 1.05
C ALA A 190 1.36 8.64 1.37
N ILE A 191 0.15 8.62 1.92
CA ILE A 191 -0.51 7.39 2.37
C ILE A 191 -1.91 7.30 1.78
N VAL A 192 -2.23 6.15 1.20
CA VAL A 192 -3.60 5.75 0.86
C VAL A 192 -3.91 4.47 1.62
N MET A 193 -4.82 4.56 2.58
CA MET A 193 -5.23 3.45 3.44
C MET A 193 -6.65 3.02 3.11
N ALA A 194 -6.80 1.88 2.44
CA ALA A 194 -8.10 1.28 2.24
C ALA A 194 -8.55 0.59 3.53
N THR A 195 -9.70 0.98 4.05
CA THR A 195 -10.30 0.38 5.23
C THR A 195 -11.82 0.55 5.25
N HIS A 196 -12.49 -0.34 5.98
CA HIS A 196 -13.91 -0.23 6.32
C HIS A 196 -14.14 0.10 7.80
N ASP A 197 -13.08 0.36 8.57
CA ASP A 197 -13.14 0.73 9.98
C ASP A 197 -13.49 2.22 10.14
N TRP A 198 -14.79 2.50 10.27
CA TRP A 198 -15.31 3.85 10.45
C TRP A 198 -14.82 4.50 11.76
N ALA A 199 -14.73 3.71 12.84
CA ALA A 199 -14.27 4.23 14.13
C ALA A 199 -12.81 4.72 14.06
N LEU A 200 -11.99 4.07 13.25
CA LEU A 200 -10.64 4.51 12.97
C LEU A 200 -10.62 5.79 12.14
N MET A 201 -11.44 5.87 11.09
CA MET A 201 -11.51 7.04 10.21
C MET A 201 -12.05 8.28 10.93
N GLU A 202 -12.93 8.12 11.92
CA GLU A 202 -13.44 9.23 12.73
C GLU A 202 -12.38 9.84 13.67
N GLN A 203 -11.40 9.04 14.09
CA GLN A 203 -10.32 9.50 14.96
C GLN A 203 -9.21 10.26 14.21
N ILE A 204 -9.21 10.22 12.89
CA ILE A 204 -8.17 10.80 12.04
C ILE A 204 -8.87 11.70 11.00
N PRO A 205 -8.86 13.02 11.19
CA PRO A 205 -9.57 13.96 10.31
C PRO A 205 -8.80 14.18 9.00
N GLU A 206 -8.77 13.16 8.17
CA GLU A 206 -8.08 13.16 6.89
C GLU A 206 -9.07 12.88 5.75
N ARG A 207 -8.72 13.34 4.56
CA ARG A 207 -9.54 13.24 3.34
C ARG A 207 -9.98 11.81 3.07
N ARG A 208 -11.24 11.62 2.72
CA ARG A 208 -11.84 10.30 2.44
C ARG A 208 -12.24 10.18 0.98
N LEU A 209 -11.77 9.14 0.35
CA LEU A 209 -12.16 8.69 -0.98
C LEU A 209 -13.19 7.57 -0.82
N VAL A 210 -14.48 7.90 -0.97
CA VAL A 210 -15.58 6.94 -0.76
C VAL A 210 -15.95 6.31 -2.10
N LEU A 211 -15.64 5.03 -2.28
CA LEU A 211 -15.91 4.28 -3.50
C LEU A 211 -17.20 3.46 -3.37
N THR A 212 -18.24 3.85 -4.11
CA THR A 212 -19.55 3.19 -4.10
C THR A 212 -20.03 3.00 -5.53
N GLU A 213 -20.47 1.79 -5.87
CA GLU A 213 -20.99 1.43 -7.21
C GLU A 213 -20.07 1.84 -8.37
N GLY A 214 -18.76 1.74 -8.15
CA GLY A 214 -17.72 2.09 -9.12
C GLY A 214 -17.47 3.58 -9.30
N ARG A 215 -18.13 4.44 -8.54
CA ARG A 215 -17.93 5.90 -8.53
C ARG A 215 -17.25 6.34 -7.24
N LEU A 216 -16.47 7.41 -7.33
CA LEU A 216 -15.76 7.97 -6.20
C LEU A 216 -16.38 9.31 -5.78
N ARG A 217 -16.66 9.44 -4.49
CA ARG A 217 -16.98 10.70 -3.82
C ARG A 217 -15.84 11.08 -2.89
N ILE A 218 -15.53 12.36 -2.85
CA ILE A 218 -14.48 12.92 -1.98
C ILE A 218 -15.16 13.60 -0.80
N GLU A 219 -14.73 13.25 0.42
CA GLU A 219 -15.15 13.88 1.67
C GLU A 219 -13.90 14.47 2.35
N GLU A 220 -13.97 15.75 2.71
CA GLU A 220 -12.91 16.49 3.40
C GLU A 220 -13.18 16.59 4.90
#